data_222492bd4721bd85c37fc50d573a641c
#
_entry.id   222492bd4721bd85c37fc50d573a641c
#
_cell.length_a   1.000
_cell.length_b   1.000
_cell.length_c   1.000
_cell.angle_alpha   90.00
_cell.angle_beta   90.00
_cell.angle_gamma   90.00
#
_symmetry.space_group_name_H-M   'P 1'
#
loop_
_entity.id
_entity.type
_entity.pdbx_description
1 polymer ?
#
loop_
_entity_poly.entity_id
_entity_poly.type
_entity_poly.pdbx_seq_one_letter_code
_entity_poly.pdbx_strand_id
1 'polypeptide(L)'
;MLRPPYDYFTQTLYQSPERLVEIYRYLNFNFQRQAGVQASVPFKIKKWLDSRLTLIGVWMREKDADFYDMPFDRRICYGMAAFNNNITLSTHPNLHLSINGFVRSKAHQGTYDLPASGNVDIALRYAFANQNCILSAWCKDIFETAGIDPYVRLGRQWVTNDYSCYRFVGLSFTWKFGGYQEKRREAVDTSRFK
;
A
#
# COMPACT_ATOMS: atom_id res chain seq x y z
N MET A 1 -25.90 -22.28 -20.03
CA MET A 1 -25.53 -20.98 -19.47
C MET A 1 -24.02 -20.86 -19.52
N LEU A 2 -23.47 -20.03 -20.40
CA LEU A 2 -22.02 -19.87 -20.51
C LEU A 2 -21.52 -19.11 -19.28
N ARG A 3 -20.68 -19.74 -18.47
CA ARG A 3 -19.97 -19.07 -17.37
C ARG A 3 -19.04 -18.03 -17.99
N PRO A 4 -18.94 -16.82 -17.44
CA PRO A 4 -17.94 -15.85 -17.90
C PRO A 4 -16.54 -16.44 -17.70
N PRO A 5 -15.59 -16.14 -18.59
CA PRO A 5 -14.27 -16.78 -18.63
C PRO A 5 -13.32 -16.37 -17.49
N TYR A 6 -13.78 -15.59 -16.53
CA TYR A 6 -12.95 -15.09 -15.41
C TYR A 6 -13.59 -15.46 -14.08
N ASP A 7 -12.95 -16.36 -13.37
CA ASP A 7 -13.29 -16.69 -11.98
C ASP A 7 -12.66 -15.62 -11.06
N TYR A 8 -13.51 -14.85 -10.39
CA TYR A 8 -13.05 -13.89 -9.38
C TYR A 8 -12.96 -14.58 -8.04
N PHE A 9 -11.73 -14.80 -7.59
CA PHE A 9 -11.47 -15.36 -6.27
C PHE A 9 -11.49 -14.26 -5.22
N THR A 10 -12.25 -14.47 -4.17
CA THR A 10 -12.19 -13.63 -2.98
C THR A 10 -12.16 -14.50 -1.73
N GLN A 11 -11.45 -14.04 -0.73
CA GLN A 11 -11.48 -14.66 0.58
C GLN A 11 -12.74 -14.20 1.30
N THR A 12 -13.53 -15.14 1.77
CA THR A 12 -14.76 -14.86 2.52
C THR A 12 -14.70 -15.51 3.89
N LEU A 13 -15.27 -14.83 4.85
CA LEU A 13 -15.45 -15.35 6.19
C LEU A 13 -16.91 -15.73 6.36
N TYR A 14 -17.14 -16.94 6.84
CA TYR A 14 -18.45 -17.48 7.15
C TYR A 14 -18.45 -18.08 8.56
N GLN A 15 -19.39 -17.69 9.38
CA GLN A 15 -19.59 -18.27 10.70
C GLN A 15 -20.62 -19.39 10.63
N SER A 16 -20.23 -20.59 11.08
CA SER A 16 -21.14 -21.72 11.13
C SER A 16 -22.27 -21.50 12.15
N PRO A 17 -23.54 -21.76 11.82
CA PRO A 17 -24.64 -21.59 12.75
C PRO A 17 -24.60 -22.58 13.93
N GLU A 18 -23.90 -23.69 13.80
CA GLU A 18 -23.88 -24.75 14.80
C GLU A 18 -22.78 -24.58 15.86
N ARG A 19 -21.77 -23.79 15.55
CA ARG A 19 -20.62 -23.51 16.46
C ARG A 19 -20.11 -22.11 16.22
N LEU A 20 -19.45 -21.54 17.22
CA LEU A 20 -18.66 -20.31 17.09
C LEU A 20 -17.36 -20.59 16.31
N VAL A 21 -17.51 -21.08 15.08
CA VAL A 21 -16.39 -21.42 14.20
C VAL A 21 -16.41 -20.49 13.01
N GLU A 22 -15.28 -19.83 12.78
CA GLU A 22 -15.05 -19.03 11.60
C GLU A 22 -14.49 -19.90 10.47
N ILE A 23 -15.12 -19.85 9.30
CA ILE A 23 -14.70 -20.61 8.14
C ILE A 23 -14.17 -19.64 7.08
N TYR A 24 -12.89 -19.74 6.76
CA TYR A 24 -12.25 -18.99 5.70
C TYR A 24 -12.20 -19.85 4.44
N ARG A 25 -12.82 -19.38 3.37
CA ARG A 25 -12.81 -20.07 2.07
C ARG A 25 -12.60 -19.07 0.94
N TYR A 26 -11.94 -19.53 -0.12
CA TYR A 26 -11.91 -18.84 -1.39
C TYR A 26 -13.15 -19.22 -2.19
N LEU A 27 -13.92 -18.24 -2.56
CA LEU A 27 -15.16 -18.42 -3.34
C LEU A 27 -15.14 -17.51 -4.55
N ASN A 28 -15.78 -17.96 -5.62
CA ASN A 28 -16.00 -17.15 -6.81
C ASN A 28 -17.35 -16.46 -6.68
N PHE A 29 -17.38 -15.13 -6.82
CA PHE A 29 -18.64 -14.42 -6.96
C PHE A 29 -19.18 -14.57 -8.38
N ASN A 30 -20.51 -14.65 -8.50
CA ASN A 30 -21.17 -14.69 -9.80
C ASN A 30 -20.92 -13.43 -10.64
N PHE A 31 -20.62 -12.32 -9.97
CA PHE A 31 -20.43 -11.04 -10.64
C PHE A 31 -19.54 -10.10 -9.82
N GLN A 32 -18.52 -9.57 -10.48
CA GLN A 32 -17.73 -8.46 -9.95
C GLN A 32 -17.46 -7.47 -11.09
N ARG A 33 -17.69 -6.20 -10.81
CA ARG A 33 -17.28 -5.09 -11.69
C ARG A 33 -16.54 -4.04 -10.89
N GLN A 34 -15.47 -3.56 -11.46
CA GLN A 34 -14.65 -2.51 -10.88
C GLN A 34 -14.27 -1.52 -11.97
N ALA A 35 -14.33 -0.24 -11.63
CA ALA A 35 -13.82 0.85 -12.46
C ALA A 35 -13.10 1.84 -11.54
N GLY A 36 -11.99 2.39 -12.02
CA GLY A 36 -11.21 3.31 -11.21
C GLY A 36 -10.47 4.33 -12.06
N VAL A 37 -10.14 5.43 -11.41
CA VAL A 37 -9.28 6.48 -11.96
C VAL A 37 -8.13 6.74 -11.00
N GLN A 38 -6.96 6.99 -11.56
CA GLN A 38 -5.78 7.38 -10.81
C GLN A 38 -5.14 8.60 -11.44
N ALA A 39 -4.79 9.57 -10.62
CA ALA A 39 -4.00 10.71 -10.99
C ALA A 39 -2.76 10.78 -10.10
N SER A 40 -1.59 11.02 -10.70
CA SER A 40 -0.34 11.18 -9.96
C SER A 40 0.33 12.47 -10.43
N VAL A 41 0.49 13.42 -9.51
CA VAL A 41 1.03 14.74 -9.80
C VAL A 41 2.36 14.89 -9.06
N PRO A 42 3.49 14.78 -9.76
CA PRO A 42 4.78 15.18 -9.21
C PRO A 42 4.89 16.71 -9.27
N PHE A 43 5.42 17.31 -8.22
CA PHE A 43 5.74 18.74 -8.21
C PHE A 43 6.99 19.02 -7.39
N LYS A 44 7.72 20.04 -7.81
CA LYS A 44 8.96 20.48 -7.16
C LYS A 44 8.86 21.96 -6.80
N ILE A 45 9.19 22.28 -5.56
CA ILE A 45 9.30 23.64 -5.13
C ILE A 45 10.79 23.97 -4.93
N LYS A 46 11.35 24.74 -5.86
CA LYS A 46 12.78 25.05 -5.90
C LYS A 46 13.62 23.75 -5.81
N LYS A 47 14.75 23.80 -5.10
CA LYS A 47 15.65 22.65 -4.90
C LYS A 47 15.44 21.92 -3.57
N TRP A 48 14.56 22.44 -2.72
CA TRP A 48 14.41 21.93 -1.38
C TRP A 48 13.25 20.94 -1.20
N LEU A 49 12.23 20.96 -2.07
CA LEU A 49 11.07 20.08 -1.96
C LEU A 49 10.82 19.33 -3.28
N ASP A 50 10.83 18.02 -3.21
CA ASP A 50 10.35 17.11 -4.26
C ASP A 50 9.18 16.32 -3.71
N SER A 51 8.01 16.51 -4.30
CA SER A 51 6.75 15.96 -3.83
C SER A 51 6.01 15.20 -4.92
N ARG A 52 5.24 14.22 -4.50
CA ARG A 52 4.27 13.52 -5.36
C ARG A 52 2.97 13.31 -4.59
N LEU A 53 1.87 13.75 -5.19
CA LEU A 53 0.52 13.44 -4.72
C LEU A 53 -0.10 12.43 -5.69
N THR A 54 -0.62 11.33 -5.16
CA THR A 54 -1.38 10.33 -5.93
C THR A 54 -2.78 10.25 -5.37
N LEU A 55 -3.77 10.38 -6.24
CA LEU A 55 -5.19 10.25 -5.92
C LEU A 55 -5.76 9.07 -6.70
N ILE A 56 -6.51 8.23 -6.02
CA ILE A 56 -7.17 7.06 -6.60
C ILE A 56 -8.64 7.09 -6.19
N GLY A 57 -9.51 6.93 -7.17
CA GLY A 57 -10.94 6.73 -6.95
C GLY A 57 -11.38 5.42 -7.59
N VAL A 58 -12.12 4.60 -6.87
CA VAL A 58 -12.58 3.28 -7.32
C VAL A 58 -14.07 3.15 -7.05
N TRP A 59 -14.80 2.70 -8.07
CA TRP A 59 -16.14 2.17 -7.94
C TRP A 59 -16.09 0.66 -8.09
N MET A 60 -16.78 -0.06 -7.22
CA MET A 60 -16.82 -1.51 -7.25
C MET A 60 -18.24 -2.01 -6.94
N ARG A 61 -18.65 -3.07 -7.62
CA ARG A 61 -19.86 -3.83 -7.33
C ARG A 61 -19.56 -5.30 -7.36
N GLU A 62 -19.97 -5.99 -6.31
CA GLU A 62 -19.87 -7.44 -6.15
C GLU A 62 -21.27 -8.01 -5.89
N LYS A 63 -21.62 -9.10 -6.56
CA LYS A 63 -22.93 -9.73 -6.42
C LYS A 63 -22.81 -11.24 -6.48
N ASP A 64 -23.55 -11.90 -5.61
CA ASP A 64 -23.78 -13.32 -5.63
C ASP A 64 -25.21 -13.61 -5.18
N ALA A 65 -25.95 -14.43 -5.93
CA ALA A 65 -27.33 -14.75 -5.62
C ALA A 65 -27.46 -15.90 -4.60
N ASP A 66 -26.45 -16.78 -4.57
CA ASP A 66 -26.50 -18.05 -3.84
C ASP A 66 -25.47 -18.12 -2.72
N PHE A 67 -24.98 -16.96 -2.26
CA PHE A 67 -23.95 -16.91 -1.25
C PHE A 67 -24.49 -17.35 0.13
N TYR A 68 -24.27 -18.62 0.48
CA TYR A 68 -24.71 -19.22 1.75
C TYR A 68 -26.16 -18.87 2.13
N ASP A 69 -27.09 -18.96 1.19
CA ASP A 69 -28.50 -18.58 1.34
C ASP A 69 -28.76 -17.11 1.70
N MET A 70 -27.75 -16.26 1.53
CA MET A 70 -27.82 -14.83 1.75
C MET A 70 -27.59 -14.07 0.44
N PRO A 71 -28.55 -13.26 -0.02
CA PRO A 71 -28.34 -12.42 -1.19
C PRO A 71 -27.25 -11.40 -0.90
N PHE A 72 -26.23 -11.41 -1.73
CA PHE A 72 -25.08 -10.52 -1.65
C PHE A 72 -25.05 -9.58 -2.86
N ASP A 73 -25.34 -8.31 -2.68
CA ASP A 73 -25.19 -7.26 -3.71
C ASP A 73 -24.63 -6.00 -3.02
N ARG A 74 -23.33 -5.81 -3.18
CA ARG A 74 -22.61 -4.70 -2.55
C ARG A 74 -22.05 -3.75 -3.59
N ARG A 75 -22.22 -2.46 -3.32
CA ARG A 75 -21.66 -1.38 -4.14
C ARG A 75 -20.95 -0.40 -3.25
N ILE A 76 -19.79 0.07 -3.70
CA ILE A 76 -19.04 1.09 -2.99
C ILE A 76 -18.27 1.97 -3.95
N CYS A 77 -18.14 3.24 -3.57
CA CYS A 77 -17.12 4.14 -4.09
C CYS A 77 -16.15 4.42 -2.95
N TYR A 78 -14.87 4.21 -3.18
CA TYR A 78 -13.84 4.55 -2.21
C TYR A 78 -12.69 5.31 -2.86
N GLY A 79 -12.02 6.10 -2.08
CA GLY A 79 -10.88 6.88 -2.51
C GLY A 79 -9.64 6.61 -1.66
N MET A 80 -8.48 6.82 -2.27
CA MET A 80 -7.20 6.83 -1.61
C MET A 80 -6.41 8.05 -2.06
N ALA A 81 -5.74 8.70 -1.11
CA ALA A 81 -4.73 9.70 -1.39
C ALA A 81 -3.41 9.26 -0.77
N ALA A 82 -2.32 9.36 -1.53
CA ALA A 82 -0.98 9.10 -1.05
C ALA A 82 -0.08 10.28 -1.36
N PHE A 83 0.78 10.64 -0.44
CA PHE A 83 1.75 11.70 -0.61
C PHE A 83 3.15 11.23 -0.26
N ASN A 84 4.12 11.69 -1.04
CA ASN A 84 5.53 11.43 -0.83
C ASN A 84 6.26 12.76 -0.93
N ASN A 85 6.90 13.18 0.15
CA ASN A 85 7.63 14.43 0.21
C ASN A 85 9.07 14.16 0.61
N ASN A 86 10.00 14.66 -0.20
CA ASN A 86 11.43 14.67 0.09
C ASN A 86 11.89 16.11 0.24
N ILE A 87 12.30 16.46 1.44
CA ILE A 87 12.68 17.82 1.82
C ILE A 87 14.19 17.86 2.05
N THR A 88 14.90 18.65 1.29
CA THR A 88 16.31 18.92 1.52
C THR A 88 16.43 20.02 2.55
N LEU A 89 16.75 19.66 3.80
CA LEU A 89 16.94 20.62 4.89
C LEU A 89 18.26 21.36 4.80
N SER A 90 19.31 20.65 4.38
CA SER A 90 20.64 21.22 4.15
C SER A 90 21.41 20.42 3.10
N THR A 91 22.28 21.06 2.38
CA THR A 91 23.22 20.45 1.44
C THR A 91 24.61 20.23 2.07
N HIS A 92 24.98 21.05 3.03
CA HIS A 92 26.23 20.98 3.79
C HIS A 92 25.95 21.34 5.26
N PRO A 93 25.77 20.35 6.14
CA PRO A 93 25.78 18.90 5.92
C PRO A 93 24.58 18.40 5.08
N ASN A 94 24.74 17.26 4.44
CA ASN A 94 23.70 16.66 3.60
C ASN A 94 22.60 16.04 4.49
N LEU A 95 21.50 16.78 4.66
CA LEU A 95 20.39 16.44 5.55
C LEU A 95 19.07 16.46 4.79
N HIS A 96 18.37 15.34 4.79
CA HIS A 96 17.09 15.17 4.13
C HIS A 96 16.03 14.66 5.10
N LEU A 97 14.83 15.21 4.97
CA LEU A 97 13.63 14.77 5.67
C LEU A 97 12.65 14.20 4.65
N SER A 98 12.17 12.99 4.88
CA SER A 98 11.10 12.38 4.10
C SER A 98 9.83 12.29 4.95
N ILE A 99 8.71 12.74 4.39
CA ILE A 99 7.38 12.62 5.02
C ILE A 99 6.48 11.98 3.99
N ASN A 100 6.09 10.74 4.25
CA ASN A 100 5.26 9.94 3.36
C ASN A 100 4.00 9.52 4.09
N GLY A 101 2.95 9.28 3.36
CA GLY A 101 1.75 8.76 3.97
C GLY A 101 0.66 8.48 2.95
N PHE A 102 -0.39 7.83 3.43
CA PHE A 102 -1.60 7.65 2.68
C PHE A 102 -2.82 7.76 3.60
N VAL A 103 -3.96 8.00 3.00
CA VAL A 103 -5.28 7.87 3.60
C VAL A 103 -6.20 7.17 2.63
N ARG A 104 -7.01 6.25 3.13
CA ARG A 104 -8.02 5.54 2.38
C ARG A 104 -9.37 5.69 3.08
N SER A 105 -10.41 6.00 2.32
CA SER A 105 -11.79 5.97 2.82
C SER A 105 -12.23 4.54 3.14
N LYS A 106 -13.41 4.37 3.72
CA LYS A 106 -14.05 3.06 3.88
C LYS A 106 -14.12 2.34 2.54
N ALA A 107 -13.86 1.04 2.56
CA ALA A 107 -13.91 0.14 1.41
C ALA A 107 -14.61 -1.16 1.79
N HIS A 108 -14.80 -2.07 0.83
CA HIS A 108 -15.12 -3.46 1.13
C HIS A 108 -14.29 -4.38 0.23
N GLN A 109 -14.12 -5.59 0.67
CA GLN A 109 -13.49 -6.67 -0.08
C GLN A 109 -14.23 -7.96 0.22
N GLY A 110 -15.00 -8.44 -0.74
CA GLY A 110 -15.88 -9.58 -0.51
C GLY A 110 -16.86 -9.29 0.62
N THR A 111 -16.86 -10.15 1.63
CA THR A 111 -17.72 -9.99 2.81
C THR A 111 -17.21 -8.98 3.83
N TYR A 112 -15.94 -8.58 3.74
CA TYR A 112 -15.34 -7.67 4.71
C TYR A 112 -15.67 -6.22 4.42
N ASP A 113 -16.08 -5.52 5.46
CA ASP A 113 -16.06 -4.06 5.52
C ASP A 113 -14.70 -3.61 6.06
N LEU A 114 -14.06 -2.72 5.34
CA LEU A 114 -12.77 -2.17 5.68
C LEU A 114 -12.95 -0.72 6.14
N PRO A 115 -12.71 -0.40 7.41
CA PRO A 115 -12.76 0.97 7.90
C PRO A 115 -11.79 1.89 7.14
N ALA A 116 -12.01 3.19 7.25
CA ALA A 116 -11.03 4.16 6.80
C ALA A 116 -9.71 3.96 7.57
N SER A 117 -8.60 4.07 6.87
CA SER A 117 -7.27 3.92 7.47
C SER A 117 -6.26 4.82 6.76
N GLY A 118 -5.14 5.05 7.41
CA GLY A 118 -4.07 5.83 6.83
C GLY A 118 -2.87 5.86 7.75
N ASN A 119 -1.71 6.22 7.20
CA ASN A 119 -0.50 6.37 7.99
C ASN A 119 0.28 7.61 7.58
N VAL A 120 1.15 8.04 8.46
CA VAL A 120 2.20 9.01 8.18
C VAL A 120 3.53 8.48 8.69
N ASP A 121 4.48 8.39 7.80
CA ASP A 121 5.85 7.96 8.07
C ASP A 121 6.80 9.15 7.95
N ILE A 122 7.75 9.25 8.86
CA ILE A 122 8.81 10.29 8.85
C ILE A 122 10.16 9.59 8.87
N ALA A 123 11.09 10.08 8.06
CA ALA A 123 12.47 9.63 8.09
C ALA A 123 13.42 10.82 7.91
N LEU A 124 14.44 10.88 8.78
CA LEU A 124 15.54 11.84 8.70
C LEU A 124 16.79 11.08 8.26
N ARG A 125 17.45 11.59 7.23
CA ARG A 125 18.67 11.03 6.68
C ARG A 125 19.77 12.06 6.71
N TYR A 126 20.86 11.73 7.37
CA TYR A 126 22.08 12.52 7.45
C TYR A 126 23.23 11.79 6.78
N ALA A 127 23.81 12.40 5.74
CA ALA A 127 24.96 11.85 5.05
C ALA A 127 26.20 12.73 5.27
N PHE A 128 27.29 12.11 5.71
CA PHE A 128 28.57 12.76 6.03
C PHE A 128 29.77 11.96 5.48
N ALA A 129 31.00 12.43 5.72
CA ALA A 129 32.22 11.82 5.18
C ALA A 129 32.14 11.59 3.67
N ASN A 130 31.86 12.67 2.90
CA ASN A 130 31.67 12.62 1.46
C ASN A 130 30.61 11.61 1.01
N GLN A 131 29.53 11.49 1.78
CA GLN A 131 28.41 10.56 1.58
C GLN A 131 28.76 9.06 1.75
N ASN A 132 29.94 8.77 2.28
CA ASN A 132 30.32 7.40 2.59
C ASN A 132 29.64 6.88 3.87
N CYS A 133 29.26 7.77 4.76
CA CYS A 133 28.52 7.45 5.98
C CYS A 133 27.13 8.05 5.93
N ILE A 134 26.13 7.23 6.20
CA ILE A 134 24.73 7.63 6.24
C ILE A 134 24.13 7.17 7.56
N LEU A 135 23.62 8.10 8.34
CA LEU A 135 22.79 7.85 9.51
C LEU A 135 21.34 8.17 9.14
N SER A 136 20.44 7.25 9.44
CA SER A 136 19.01 7.45 9.22
C SER A 136 18.22 7.10 10.47
N ALA A 137 17.30 7.97 10.84
CA ALA A 137 16.29 7.73 11.86
C ALA A 137 14.92 7.77 11.22
N TRP A 138 14.04 6.83 11.57
CA TRP A 138 12.72 6.78 11.00
C TRP A 138 11.67 6.37 12.03
N CYS A 139 10.47 6.88 11.83
CA CYS A 139 9.27 6.50 12.56
C CYS A 139 8.17 6.21 11.55
N LYS A 140 7.64 5.00 11.57
CA LYS A 140 6.49 4.59 10.76
C LYS A 140 5.22 4.71 11.59
N ASP A 141 4.15 5.12 10.91
CA ASP A 141 2.82 5.28 11.47
C ASP A 141 2.83 6.09 12.79
N ILE A 142 3.28 7.35 12.68
CA ILE A 142 3.47 8.22 13.84
C ILE A 142 2.19 8.45 14.64
N PHE A 143 1.01 8.28 14.03
CA PHE A 143 -0.30 8.48 14.64
C PHE A 143 -0.99 7.17 15.05
N GLU A 144 -0.39 6.00 14.74
CA GLU A 144 -0.98 4.67 15.01
C GLU A 144 -2.36 4.50 14.36
N THR A 145 -2.48 4.93 13.10
CA THR A 145 -3.73 4.93 12.33
C THR A 145 -3.72 4.00 11.12
N ALA A 146 -2.63 3.24 10.91
CA ALA A 146 -2.50 2.30 9.80
C ALA A 146 -3.32 1.03 10.00
N GLY A 147 -3.75 0.73 11.23
CA GLY A 147 -4.56 -0.44 11.55
C GLY A 147 -5.81 -0.51 10.70
N ILE A 148 -6.09 -1.72 10.20
CA ILE A 148 -7.33 -2.03 9.49
C ILE A 148 -8.01 -3.12 10.29
N ASP A 149 -9.13 -2.79 10.95
CA ASP A 149 -9.93 -3.74 11.69
C ASP A 149 -11.12 -4.16 10.81
N PRO A 150 -10.94 -5.15 9.92
CA PRO A 150 -12.00 -5.59 9.05
C PRO A 150 -13.10 -6.25 9.85
N TYR A 151 -14.31 -5.98 9.47
CA TYR A 151 -15.48 -6.61 10.08
C TYR A 151 -16.43 -7.15 9.03
N VAL A 152 -17.21 -8.14 9.41
CA VAL A 152 -18.29 -8.70 8.61
C VAL A 152 -19.61 -8.45 9.31
N ARG A 153 -20.53 -7.80 8.61
CA ARG A 153 -21.93 -7.60 9.03
C ARG A 153 -22.84 -7.92 7.86
N LEU A 154 -23.06 -9.19 7.63
CA LEU A 154 -23.86 -9.67 6.53
C LEU A 154 -24.86 -10.71 7.03
N GLY A 155 -26.16 -10.39 7.00
CA GLY A 155 -27.19 -11.26 7.51
C GLY A 155 -26.97 -11.63 8.98
N ARG A 156 -26.75 -12.91 9.27
CA ARG A 156 -26.47 -13.44 10.61
C ARG A 156 -24.99 -13.40 10.97
N GLN A 157 -24.13 -13.02 10.02
CA GLN A 157 -22.68 -12.99 10.22
C GLN A 157 -22.28 -11.72 10.93
N TRP A 158 -21.63 -11.84 12.06
CA TRP A 158 -21.08 -10.72 12.81
C TRP A 158 -19.70 -11.11 13.36
N VAL A 159 -18.68 -10.68 12.67
CA VAL A 159 -17.28 -10.91 13.02
C VAL A 159 -16.54 -9.60 13.00
N THR A 160 -15.70 -9.37 13.98
CA THR A 160 -14.79 -8.24 14.04
C THR A 160 -13.38 -8.76 14.26
N ASN A 161 -12.46 -8.37 13.40
CA ASN A 161 -11.04 -8.66 13.57
C ASN A 161 -10.36 -7.40 14.07
N ASP A 162 -9.54 -7.54 15.09
CA ASP A 162 -8.70 -6.47 15.63
C ASP A 162 -7.25 -6.78 15.23
N TYR A 163 -6.71 -5.99 14.32
CA TYR A 163 -5.32 -6.05 13.92
C TYR A 163 -4.58 -4.85 14.53
N SER A 164 -4.05 -5.03 15.71
CA SER A 164 -3.25 -4.01 16.36
C SER A 164 -2.11 -3.55 15.46
N CYS A 165 -2.06 -2.27 15.20
CA CYS A 165 -0.98 -1.64 14.47
C CYS A 165 -0.14 -0.82 15.44
N TYR A 166 1.16 -1.01 15.40
CA TYR A 166 2.08 -0.35 16.32
C TYR A 166 2.97 0.62 15.55
N ARG A 167 3.31 1.70 16.21
CA ARG A 167 4.35 2.62 15.75
C ARG A 167 5.70 1.91 15.76
N PHE A 168 6.43 2.03 14.66
CA PHE A 168 7.79 1.49 14.54
C PHE A 168 8.80 2.61 14.46
N VAL A 169 9.78 2.58 15.34
CA VAL A 169 10.91 3.52 15.33
C VAL A 169 12.18 2.75 15.07
N GLY A 170 13.05 3.28 14.24
CA GLY A 170 14.32 2.64 13.93
C GLY A 170 15.42 3.61 13.61
N LEU A 171 16.64 3.11 13.79
CA LEU A 171 17.88 3.75 13.40
C LEU A 171 18.65 2.83 12.46
N SER A 172 19.30 3.40 11.45
CA SER A 172 20.20 2.66 10.59
C SER A 172 21.46 3.48 10.34
N PHE A 173 22.59 2.77 10.32
CA PHE A 173 23.87 3.33 9.93
C PHE A 173 24.41 2.53 8.74
N THR A 174 24.74 3.23 7.68
CA THR A 174 25.33 2.64 6.47
C THR A 174 26.71 3.23 6.25
N TRP A 175 27.70 2.37 6.15
CA TRP A 175 29.04 2.76 5.79
C TRP A 175 29.40 2.12 4.44
N LYS A 176 29.73 2.96 3.46
CA LYS A 176 30.21 2.55 2.14
C LYS A 176 31.73 2.48 2.17
N PHE A 177 32.29 1.29 2.04
CA PHE A 177 33.73 1.06 1.96
C PHE A 177 34.07 0.34 0.66
N GLY A 178 35.28 0.57 0.14
CA GLY A 178 35.74 0.00 -1.11
C GLY A 178 35.18 0.73 -2.33
N GLY A 179 36.01 1.57 -2.92
CA GLY A 179 35.69 2.22 -4.20
C GLY A 179 35.86 1.25 -5.35
N TYR A 180 34.85 0.38 -5.59
CA TYR A 180 34.80 -0.34 -6.87
C TYR A 180 34.50 0.69 -7.96
N GLN A 181 35.55 1.11 -8.69
CA GLN A 181 35.36 1.77 -9.97
C GLN A 181 35.11 0.66 -11.00
N GLU A 182 33.90 0.62 -11.52
CA GLU A 182 33.58 -0.25 -12.65
C GLU A 182 34.57 0.06 -13.77
N LYS A 183 35.47 -0.89 -14.06
CA LYS A 183 36.39 -0.76 -15.19
C LYS A 183 35.50 -0.60 -16.44
N ARG A 184 35.63 0.55 -17.10
CA ARG A 184 35.00 0.79 -18.38
C ARG A 184 35.39 -0.36 -19.29
N ARG A 185 34.46 -1.21 -19.68
CA ARG A 185 34.71 -2.29 -20.62
C ARG A 185 35.21 -1.62 -21.91
N GLU A 186 36.43 -1.95 -22.30
CA GLU A 186 36.92 -1.54 -23.61
C GLU A 186 35.97 -2.08 -24.65
N ALA A 187 35.58 -1.23 -25.60
CA ALA A 187 34.72 -1.65 -26.69
C ALA A 187 35.45 -2.80 -27.44
N VAL A 188 34.74 -3.89 -27.67
CA VAL A 188 35.29 -5.02 -28.42
C VAL A 188 35.67 -4.50 -29.80
N ASP A 189 36.93 -4.62 -30.15
CA ASP A 189 37.42 -4.27 -31.47
C ASP A 189 36.80 -5.21 -32.53
N THR A 190 35.83 -4.69 -33.24
CA THR A 190 35.16 -5.44 -34.31
C THR A 190 35.82 -5.26 -35.68
N SER A 191 36.98 -4.62 -35.76
CA SER A 191 37.68 -4.34 -37.03
C SER A 191 38.09 -5.61 -37.80
N ARG A 192 38.14 -6.77 -37.14
CA ARG A 192 38.47 -8.05 -37.74
C ARG A 192 37.31 -8.75 -38.46
N PHE A 193 36.09 -8.16 -38.41
CA PHE A 193 34.89 -8.74 -39.04
C PHE A 193 34.39 -7.92 -40.23
N LYS A 194 35.26 -7.17 -40.88
CA LYS A 194 35.00 -6.52 -42.16
C LYS A 194 35.69 -7.26 -43.28
#